data_4e828b2e654390560dff9891f05112b1
#
_entry.id   4e828b2e654390560dff9891f05112b1
#
_cell.length_a   1.000
_cell.length_b   1.000
_cell.length_c   1.000
_cell.angle_alpha   90.00
_cell.angle_beta   90.00
_cell.angle_gamma   90.00
#
_symmetry.space_group_name_H-M   'P 1'
#
loop_
_entity.id
_entity.type
_entity.pdbx_description
1 polymer ?
#
loop_
_entity_poly.entity_id
_entity_poly.type
_entity_poly.pdbx_seq_one_letter_code
_entity_poly.pdbx_strand_id
1 'polypeptide(L)'
;NQSTQQAAYFFENVTLDGNPVDPEDWVGAFNGDICVGSSQWDTSLCNSGICEIPIMGDSGSNETDGYMQTGDIPSFKIYDSSMDAYYDAVPSEDLTWENMALRIISTLKANFVLSGCTDPDYCNYDPSATKDDGSCDPSDDSCLGCMDEDACNYSTFATIDNGSCYYEDDACGNCGGDC
;
A
#
# COMPACT_ATOMS: atom_id res chain seq x y z
N ASN A 1 19.35 13.02 -15.52
CA ASN A 1 20.23 13.14 -16.69
C ASN A 1 19.59 12.39 -17.87
N GLN A 2 19.81 12.87 -19.09
CA GLN A 2 19.34 12.18 -20.30
C GLN A 2 20.40 11.21 -20.80
N SER A 3 19.96 10.02 -21.23
CA SER A 3 20.79 9.03 -21.89
C SER A 3 20.51 8.99 -23.38
N THR A 4 21.49 8.57 -24.17
CA THR A 4 21.30 8.25 -25.61
C THR A 4 20.68 6.87 -25.82
N GLN A 5 20.60 6.05 -24.75
CA GLN A 5 19.95 4.75 -24.75
C GLN A 5 18.64 4.84 -23.99
N GLN A 6 17.54 4.42 -24.60
CA GLN A 6 16.23 4.45 -23.98
C GLN A 6 15.31 3.38 -24.57
N ALA A 7 14.32 2.96 -23.77
CA ALA A 7 13.18 2.15 -24.19
C ALA A 7 11.89 2.86 -23.78
N ALA A 8 10.79 2.60 -24.47
CA ALA A 8 9.48 3.13 -24.12
C ALA A 8 8.60 2.00 -23.55
N TYR A 9 8.07 2.22 -22.36
CA TYR A 9 7.13 1.32 -21.70
C TYR A 9 5.76 1.97 -21.64
N PHE A 10 4.80 1.35 -22.29
CA PHE A 10 3.42 1.80 -22.38
C PHE A 10 2.56 0.98 -21.43
N PHE A 11 1.65 1.65 -20.72
CA PHE A 11 0.67 0.99 -19.86
C PHE A 11 -0.74 1.32 -20.31
N GLU A 12 -1.56 0.27 -20.54
CA GLU A 12 -2.96 0.43 -20.93
C GLU A 12 -3.82 0.89 -19.75
N ASN A 13 -3.47 0.43 -18.53
CA ASN A 13 -4.17 0.78 -17.31
C ASN A 13 -3.21 0.95 -16.14
N VAL A 14 -3.27 2.09 -15.45
CA VAL A 14 -2.52 2.33 -14.21
C VAL A 14 -3.51 2.66 -13.10
N THR A 15 -3.40 1.93 -11.99
CA THR A 15 -4.33 2.09 -10.86
C THR A 15 -3.61 2.15 -9.54
N LEU A 16 -4.15 2.98 -8.64
CA LEU A 16 -3.80 3.05 -7.23
C LEU A 16 -5.03 2.65 -6.41
N ASP A 17 -4.92 1.60 -5.61
CA ASP A 17 -6.02 1.01 -4.82
C ASP A 17 -7.29 0.70 -5.64
N GLY A 18 -7.07 0.22 -6.88
CA GLY A 18 -8.12 -0.15 -7.82
C GLY A 18 -8.77 1.01 -8.59
N ASN A 19 -8.43 2.25 -8.27
CA ASN A 19 -8.88 3.44 -8.98
C ASN A 19 -7.84 3.91 -10.01
N PRO A 20 -8.25 4.48 -11.16
CA PRO A 20 -7.30 5.15 -12.04
C PRO A 20 -6.52 6.24 -11.26
N VAL A 21 -5.24 6.40 -11.56
CA VAL A 21 -4.43 7.47 -10.97
C VAL A 21 -4.88 8.83 -11.48
N ASP A 22 -4.70 9.86 -10.66
CA ASP A 22 -5.08 11.24 -11.00
C ASP A 22 -4.09 11.87 -12.01
N PRO A 23 -4.52 12.88 -12.80
CA PRO A 23 -3.66 13.52 -13.80
C PRO A 23 -2.41 14.21 -13.24
N GLU A 24 -2.42 14.56 -11.95
CA GLU A 24 -1.30 15.18 -11.24
C GLU A 24 -0.30 14.14 -10.71
N ASP A 25 -0.65 12.85 -10.73
CA ASP A 25 0.21 11.77 -10.26
C ASP A 25 1.32 11.44 -11.26
N TRP A 26 2.34 10.76 -10.77
CA TRP A 26 3.47 10.35 -11.57
C TRP A 26 3.71 8.85 -11.50
N VAL A 27 4.14 8.30 -12.61
CA VAL A 27 4.66 6.93 -12.66
C VAL A 27 6.16 6.98 -12.93
N GLY A 28 6.93 6.35 -12.05
CA GLY A 28 8.39 6.28 -12.13
C GLY A 28 8.87 4.85 -12.38
N ALA A 29 9.94 4.72 -13.15
CA ALA A 29 10.68 3.48 -13.37
C ALA A 29 12.04 3.55 -12.69
N PHE A 30 12.49 2.43 -12.11
CA PHE A 30 13.68 2.38 -11.29
C PHE A 30 14.55 1.16 -11.65
N ASN A 31 15.87 1.35 -11.53
CA ASN A 31 16.85 0.27 -11.44
C ASN A 31 17.42 0.26 -10.01
N GLY A 32 16.95 -0.66 -9.19
CA GLY A 32 17.18 -0.55 -7.74
C GLY A 32 16.62 0.75 -7.17
N ASP A 33 17.46 1.57 -6.57
CA ASP A 33 17.08 2.88 -5.99
C ASP A 33 17.23 4.06 -6.97
N ILE A 34 17.70 3.81 -8.19
CA ILE A 34 17.96 4.85 -9.18
C ILE A 34 16.74 5.02 -10.07
N CYS A 35 16.15 6.24 -10.04
CA CYS A 35 15.10 6.58 -10.98
C CYS A 35 15.68 6.71 -12.40
N VAL A 36 15.22 5.85 -13.31
CA VAL A 36 15.68 5.78 -14.70
C VAL A 36 14.66 6.33 -15.69
N GLY A 37 13.50 6.74 -15.23
CA GLY A 37 12.48 7.39 -16.04
C GLY A 37 11.24 7.73 -15.23
N SER A 38 10.50 8.75 -15.64
CA SER A 38 9.20 9.08 -15.04
C SER A 38 8.34 9.88 -16.01
N SER A 39 7.04 9.75 -15.86
CA SER A 39 6.03 10.53 -16.59
C SER A 39 4.90 10.93 -15.66
N GLN A 40 4.42 12.16 -15.80
CA GLN A 40 3.14 12.57 -15.21
C GLN A 40 2.02 11.82 -15.94
N TRP A 41 1.03 11.29 -15.14
CA TRP A 41 0.08 10.32 -15.71
C TRP A 41 -1.25 10.97 -16.10
N ASP A 42 -1.18 12.04 -16.88
CA ASP A 42 -2.38 12.66 -17.47
C ASP A 42 -2.77 11.93 -18.78
N THR A 43 -3.69 10.97 -18.64
CA THR A 43 -4.17 10.16 -19.77
C THR A 43 -4.86 10.97 -20.86
N SER A 44 -5.31 12.20 -20.57
CA SER A 44 -5.90 13.10 -21.55
C SER A 44 -4.88 13.65 -22.55
N LEU A 45 -3.61 13.69 -22.15
CA LEU A 45 -2.48 14.15 -22.95
C LEU A 45 -1.79 12.99 -23.72
N CYS A 46 -2.13 11.76 -23.39
CA CYS A 46 -1.54 10.57 -23.99
C CYS A 46 -2.31 10.12 -25.24
N ASN A 47 -1.62 9.43 -26.13
CA ASN A 47 -2.23 8.93 -27.37
C ASN A 47 -3.25 7.82 -27.07
N SER A 48 -4.53 8.10 -27.32
CA SER A 48 -5.66 7.19 -27.04
C SER A 48 -5.76 6.77 -25.56
N GLY A 49 -5.26 7.61 -24.64
CA GLY A 49 -5.27 7.32 -23.19
C GLY A 49 -4.16 6.36 -22.72
N ILE A 50 -3.27 5.93 -23.62
CA ILE A 50 -2.14 5.06 -23.30
C ILE A 50 -0.90 5.93 -23.15
N CYS A 51 -0.41 6.03 -21.92
CA CYS A 51 0.77 6.80 -21.57
C CYS A 51 2.02 5.93 -21.60
N GLU A 52 3.16 6.60 -21.76
CA GLU A 52 4.47 5.95 -21.78
C GLU A 52 5.41 6.51 -20.71
N ILE A 53 6.36 5.67 -20.32
CA ILE A 53 7.53 6.07 -19.56
C ILE A 53 8.75 5.83 -20.42
N PRO A 54 9.55 6.86 -20.76
CA PRO A 54 10.86 6.67 -21.33
C PRO A 54 11.82 6.17 -20.26
N ILE A 55 12.31 4.95 -20.40
CA ILE A 55 13.24 4.33 -19.46
C ILE A 55 14.65 4.37 -20.02
N MET A 56 15.53 5.09 -19.33
CA MET A 56 16.89 5.37 -19.74
C MET A 56 17.84 4.21 -19.44
N GLY A 57 18.73 3.91 -20.39
CA GLY A 57 19.79 2.94 -20.24
C GLY A 57 21.16 3.56 -20.00
N ASP A 58 22.09 2.74 -19.54
CA ASP A 58 23.49 3.12 -19.36
C ASP A 58 24.17 3.33 -20.72
N SER A 59 24.61 4.56 -20.97
CA SER A 59 25.36 4.93 -22.18
C SER A 59 26.86 4.78 -22.05
N GLY A 60 27.34 4.29 -20.90
CA GLY A 60 28.77 4.17 -20.58
C GLY A 60 29.41 5.48 -20.10
N SER A 61 28.62 6.49 -19.77
CA SER A 61 29.10 7.73 -19.18
C SER A 61 28.87 7.72 -17.66
N ASN A 62 29.70 8.42 -16.89
CA ASN A 62 29.55 8.53 -15.44
C ASN A 62 28.19 9.13 -15.01
N GLU A 63 27.50 9.82 -15.93
CA GLU A 63 26.19 10.44 -15.67
C GLU A 63 25.04 9.43 -15.73
N THR A 64 25.26 8.28 -16.38
CA THR A 64 24.29 7.20 -16.55
C THR A 64 24.69 5.92 -15.83
N ASP A 65 25.69 6.00 -14.94
CA ASP A 65 26.11 4.89 -14.12
C ASP A 65 24.94 4.40 -13.25
N GLY A 66 24.66 3.09 -13.31
CA GLY A 66 23.53 2.47 -12.63
C GLY A 66 22.19 2.56 -13.40
N TYR A 67 22.16 3.13 -14.61
CA TYR A 67 20.99 3.07 -15.47
C TYR A 67 20.79 1.64 -16.03
N MET A 68 19.65 1.42 -16.73
CA MET A 68 19.30 0.09 -17.22
C MET A 68 20.32 -0.49 -18.20
N GLN A 69 20.62 -1.76 -18.06
CA GLN A 69 21.38 -2.55 -19.02
C GLN A 69 20.49 -3.57 -19.71
N THR A 70 20.91 -4.04 -20.90
CA THR A 70 20.14 -5.04 -21.63
C THR A 70 19.92 -6.30 -20.78
N GLY A 71 18.67 -6.64 -20.58
CA GLY A 71 18.24 -7.79 -19.75
C GLY A 71 17.75 -7.41 -18.36
N ASP A 72 18.01 -6.19 -17.87
CA ASP A 72 17.46 -5.73 -16.61
C ASP A 72 15.94 -5.62 -16.65
N ILE A 73 15.29 -5.81 -15.51
CA ILE A 73 13.84 -5.64 -15.33
C ILE A 73 13.62 -4.40 -14.46
N PRO A 74 12.98 -3.34 -15.00
CA PRO A 74 12.68 -2.16 -14.19
C PRO A 74 11.63 -2.46 -13.14
N SER A 75 11.75 -1.87 -11.96
CA SER A 75 10.68 -1.75 -10.99
C SER A 75 9.93 -0.43 -11.17
N PHE A 76 8.71 -0.35 -10.67
CA PHE A 76 7.85 0.81 -10.86
C PHE A 76 7.29 1.33 -9.54
N LYS A 77 7.07 2.65 -9.46
CA LYS A 77 6.37 3.30 -8.37
C LYS A 77 5.36 4.30 -8.93
N ILE A 78 4.25 4.45 -8.21
CA ILE A 78 3.29 5.53 -8.40
C ILE A 78 3.53 6.56 -7.30
N TYR A 79 3.66 7.81 -7.67
CA TYR A 79 3.68 8.94 -6.75
C TYR A 79 2.31 9.61 -6.77
N ASP A 80 1.61 9.54 -5.65
CA ASP A 80 0.36 10.25 -5.41
C ASP A 80 0.67 11.66 -4.94
N SER A 81 0.37 12.62 -5.78
CA SER A 81 0.65 14.04 -5.53
C SER A 81 -0.22 14.62 -4.42
N SER A 82 -1.42 14.05 -4.20
CA SER A 82 -2.35 14.51 -3.18
C SER A 82 -1.93 14.08 -1.77
N MET A 83 -1.30 12.93 -1.64
CA MET A 83 -0.82 12.34 -0.39
C MET A 83 0.67 12.58 -0.16
N ASP A 84 1.41 13.15 -1.14
CA ASP A 84 2.87 13.29 -1.15
C ASP A 84 3.59 11.96 -0.83
N ALA A 85 3.15 10.87 -1.46
CA ALA A 85 3.57 9.53 -1.12
C ALA A 85 3.89 8.67 -2.35
N TYR A 86 4.83 7.73 -2.17
CA TYR A 86 5.22 6.76 -3.19
C TYR A 86 4.70 5.37 -2.84
N TYR A 87 4.14 4.70 -3.83
CA TYR A 87 3.62 3.33 -3.71
C TYR A 87 4.33 2.43 -4.71
N ASP A 88 4.85 1.29 -4.24
CA ASP A 88 5.42 0.27 -5.12
C ASP A 88 4.33 -0.29 -6.03
N ALA A 89 4.60 -0.33 -7.32
CA ALA A 89 3.65 -0.74 -8.33
C ALA A 89 4.10 -2.00 -9.06
N VAL A 90 3.16 -2.92 -9.26
CA VAL A 90 3.40 -4.23 -9.86
C VAL A 90 2.82 -4.24 -11.26
N PRO A 91 3.64 -4.44 -12.31
CA PRO A 91 3.18 -4.61 -13.68
C PRO A 91 2.55 -6.01 -13.85
N SER A 92 1.65 -6.16 -14.85
CA SER A 92 1.09 -7.47 -15.20
C SER A 92 2.10 -8.42 -15.80
N GLU A 93 3.20 -7.90 -16.32
CA GLU A 93 4.28 -8.64 -16.95
C GLU A 93 5.63 -8.00 -16.65
N ASP A 94 6.62 -8.83 -16.30
CA ASP A 94 7.99 -8.41 -16.13
C ASP A 94 8.72 -8.45 -17.48
N LEU A 95 8.85 -7.30 -18.13
CA LEU A 95 9.52 -7.19 -19.43
C LEU A 95 10.92 -6.62 -19.27
N THR A 96 11.90 -7.33 -19.82
CA THR A 96 13.29 -6.91 -19.79
C THR A 96 13.51 -5.64 -20.62
N TRP A 97 14.40 -4.78 -20.12
CA TRP A 97 14.83 -3.60 -20.82
C TRP A 97 15.82 -3.95 -21.95
N GLU A 98 15.64 -3.30 -23.09
CA GLU A 98 16.53 -3.35 -24.23
C GLU A 98 16.51 -1.99 -24.92
N ASN A 99 17.66 -1.51 -25.38
CA ASN A 99 17.75 -0.22 -26.05
C ASN A 99 16.83 -0.17 -27.29
N MET A 100 16.08 0.89 -27.46
CA MET A 100 15.10 1.12 -28.54
C MET A 100 13.88 0.18 -28.48
N ALA A 101 13.70 -0.59 -27.42
CA ALA A 101 12.52 -1.45 -27.29
C ALA A 101 11.25 -0.63 -27.05
N LEU A 102 10.13 -1.14 -27.58
CA LEU A 102 8.78 -0.71 -27.27
C LEU A 102 8.12 -1.84 -26.48
N ARG A 103 7.69 -1.57 -25.26
CA ARG A 103 7.05 -2.54 -24.37
C ARG A 103 5.64 -2.08 -24.07
N ILE A 104 4.66 -2.96 -24.25
CA ILE A 104 3.25 -2.69 -23.92
C ILE A 104 2.87 -3.63 -22.80
N ILE A 105 2.38 -3.08 -21.70
CA ILE A 105 1.99 -3.80 -20.47
C ILE A 105 0.52 -3.46 -20.21
N SER A 106 -0.29 -4.47 -19.99
CA SER A 106 -1.74 -4.30 -19.82
C SER A 106 -2.08 -3.52 -18.55
N THR A 107 -1.42 -3.81 -17.43
CA THR A 107 -1.74 -3.12 -16.17
C THR A 107 -0.50 -2.85 -15.34
N LEU A 108 -0.52 -1.70 -14.65
CA LEU A 108 0.37 -1.37 -13.55
C LEU A 108 -0.50 -1.04 -12.32
N LYS A 109 -0.29 -1.74 -11.21
CA LYS A 109 -1.12 -1.63 -10.02
C LYS A 109 -0.29 -1.36 -8.78
N ALA A 110 -0.71 -0.37 -8.01
CA ALA A 110 -0.27 -0.17 -6.64
C ALA A 110 -1.45 -0.18 -5.68
N ASN A 111 -1.19 -0.50 -4.42
CA ASN A 111 -2.19 -0.44 -3.37
C ASN A 111 -1.64 0.37 -2.21
N PHE A 112 -2.52 1.02 -1.47
CA PHE A 112 -2.15 1.64 -0.22
C PHE A 112 -1.66 0.57 0.76
N VAL A 113 -0.49 0.81 1.34
CA VAL A 113 0.01 0.00 2.44
C VAL A 113 -0.29 0.76 3.72
N LEU A 114 -1.41 0.42 4.36
CA LEU A 114 -1.75 0.94 5.67
C LEU A 114 -1.14 0.00 6.70
N SER A 115 -0.16 0.50 7.46
CA SER A 115 0.51 -0.27 8.50
C SER A 115 -0.18 -0.06 9.84
N GLY A 116 -0.40 -1.14 10.56
CA GLY A 116 -1.07 -1.16 11.88
C GLY A 116 -1.22 -2.58 12.39
N CYS A 117 -1.84 -2.73 13.56
CA CYS A 117 -2.17 -4.06 14.08
C CYS A 117 -3.26 -4.72 13.22
N THR A 118 -2.95 -5.88 12.63
CA THR A 118 -3.88 -6.64 11.76
C THR A 118 -4.55 -7.81 12.46
N ASP A 119 -4.26 -8.04 13.73
CA ASP A 119 -4.82 -9.14 14.51
C ASP A 119 -6.05 -8.67 15.30
N PRO A 120 -7.27 -9.19 14.99
CA PRO A 120 -8.50 -8.76 15.65
C PRO A 120 -8.62 -9.16 17.11
N ASP A 121 -7.72 -10.02 17.63
CA ASP A 121 -7.68 -10.41 19.02
C ASP A 121 -7.00 -9.35 19.93
N TYR A 122 -6.49 -8.25 19.35
CA TYR A 122 -5.87 -7.14 20.06
C TYR A 122 -6.76 -5.90 20.08
N CYS A 123 -6.75 -5.16 21.19
CA CYS A 123 -7.58 -3.98 21.36
C CYS A 123 -7.21 -2.82 20.43
N ASN A 124 -5.95 -2.75 20.02
CA ASN A 124 -5.48 -1.77 19.05
C ASN A 124 -5.52 -2.28 17.58
N TYR A 125 -6.35 -3.30 17.30
CA TYR A 125 -6.63 -3.77 15.95
C TYR A 125 -7.13 -2.63 15.06
N ASP A 126 -6.49 -2.46 13.91
CA ASP A 126 -6.94 -1.54 12.86
C ASP A 126 -7.50 -2.34 11.67
N PRO A 127 -8.84 -2.36 11.49
CA PRO A 127 -9.46 -3.08 10.37
C PRO A 127 -9.09 -2.51 8.99
N SER A 128 -8.52 -1.32 8.94
CA SER A 128 -8.04 -0.69 7.70
C SER A 128 -6.60 -1.08 7.39
N ALA A 129 -5.84 -1.59 8.37
CA ALA A 129 -4.46 -2.00 8.16
C ALA A 129 -4.37 -3.16 7.16
N THR A 130 -3.51 -2.99 6.16
CA THR A 130 -3.24 -4.02 5.13
C THR A 130 -1.91 -4.73 5.38
N LYS A 131 -1.10 -4.21 6.32
CA LYS A 131 0.19 -4.77 6.71
C LYS A 131 0.39 -4.64 8.20
N ASP A 132 0.70 -5.76 8.84
CA ASP A 132 1.14 -5.76 10.23
C ASP A 132 2.51 -5.08 10.37
N ASP A 133 2.59 -4.10 11.25
CA ASP A 133 3.81 -3.35 11.57
C ASP A 133 4.42 -3.76 12.92
N GLY A 134 3.83 -4.79 13.56
CA GLY A 134 4.23 -5.26 14.88
C GLY A 134 3.73 -4.38 16.03
N SER A 135 2.78 -3.48 15.77
CA SER A 135 2.21 -2.59 16.78
C SER A 135 1.13 -3.24 17.66
N CYS A 136 0.74 -4.50 17.38
CA CYS A 136 -0.21 -5.22 18.21
C CYS A 136 0.27 -5.23 19.69
N ASP A 137 -0.49 -4.61 20.57
CA ASP A 137 -0.09 -4.48 21.97
C ASP A 137 -0.84 -5.49 22.84
N PRO A 138 -0.17 -6.56 23.31
CA PRO A 138 -0.79 -7.56 24.17
C PRO A 138 -1.07 -7.05 25.60
N SER A 139 -0.59 -5.87 25.94
CA SER A 139 -0.84 -5.22 27.24
C SER A 139 -2.00 -4.22 27.21
N ASP A 140 -2.53 -3.92 26.03
CA ASP A 140 -3.73 -3.09 25.87
C ASP A 140 -4.97 -3.97 26.12
N ASP A 141 -5.58 -3.80 27.26
CA ASP A 141 -6.80 -4.49 27.69
C ASP A 141 -8.04 -3.56 27.66
N SER A 142 -7.93 -2.39 27.04
CA SER A 142 -8.97 -1.35 27.04
C SER A 142 -10.30 -1.79 26.42
N CYS A 143 -10.26 -2.78 25.53
CA CYS A 143 -11.45 -3.33 24.88
C CYS A 143 -11.93 -4.65 25.49
N LEU A 144 -11.21 -5.19 26.46
CA LEU A 144 -11.57 -6.45 27.11
C LEU A 144 -12.65 -6.23 28.17
N GLY A 145 -13.66 -7.08 28.20
CA GLY A 145 -14.71 -7.00 29.23
C GLY A 145 -15.77 -8.08 29.04
N CYS A 146 -16.75 -8.08 29.92
CA CYS A 146 -17.92 -8.93 29.76
C CYS A 146 -18.82 -8.36 28.64
N MET A 147 -19.13 -9.16 27.64
CA MET A 147 -19.98 -8.80 26.49
C MET A 147 -21.41 -9.34 26.62
N ASP A 148 -21.76 -10.02 27.71
CA ASP A 148 -23.10 -10.52 27.95
C ASP A 148 -23.95 -9.46 28.66
N GLU A 149 -25.03 -8.98 27.98
CA GLU A 149 -25.94 -7.96 28.50
C GLU A 149 -26.71 -8.40 29.80
N ASP A 150 -26.86 -9.71 30.01
CA ASP A 150 -27.50 -10.26 31.20
C ASP A 150 -26.54 -10.37 32.39
N ALA A 151 -25.24 -10.11 32.18
CA ALA A 151 -24.26 -10.15 33.28
C ALA A 151 -24.21 -8.83 34.06
N CYS A 152 -23.92 -8.94 35.32
CA CYS A 152 -23.85 -7.79 36.24
C CYS A 152 -22.73 -6.80 35.89
N ASN A 153 -21.66 -7.27 35.26
CA ASN A 153 -20.53 -6.45 34.89
C ASN A 153 -20.43 -6.27 33.34
N TYR A 154 -21.58 -6.30 32.66
CA TYR A 154 -21.62 -6.00 31.26
C TYR A 154 -20.92 -4.67 30.93
N SER A 155 -20.06 -4.69 29.93
CA SER A 155 -19.33 -3.50 29.44
C SER A 155 -19.78 -3.14 28.03
N THR A 156 -20.41 -1.98 27.90
CA THR A 156 -20.78 -1.44 26.57
C THR A 156 -19.57 -1.04 25.70
N PHE A 157 -18.39 -0.97 26.30
CA PHE A 157 -17.14 -0.61 25.61
C PHE A 157 -16.31 -1.83 25.21
N ALA A 158 -16.62 -3.02 25.76
CA ALA A 158 -15.92 -4.23 25.41
C ALA A 158 -16.24 -4.64 23.97
N THR A 159 -15.21 -4.95 23.20
CA THR A 159 -15.29 -5.52 21.86
C THR A 159 -14.71 -6.94 21.81
N ILE A 160 -14.02 -7.35 22.87
CA ILE A 160 -13.48 -8.69 23.06
C ILE A 160 -13.91 -9.20 24.44
N ASP A 161 -14.57 -10.37 24.45
CA ASP A 161 -14.98 -11.02 25.70
C ASP A 161 -13.77 -11.65 26.41
N ASN A 162 -13.51 -11.21 27.65
CA ASN A 162 -12.44 -11.76 28.48
C ASN A 162 -12.89 -12.89 29.42
N GLY A 163 -14.12 -13.33 29.30
CA GLY A 163 -14.71 -14.39 30.15
C GLY A 163 -14.95 -13.96 31.58
N SER A 164 -14.96 -12.66 31.91
CA SER A 164 -15.13 -12.14 33.26
C SER A 164 -16.58 -11.96 33.67
N CYS A 165 -17.55 -12.38 32.83
CA CYS A 165 -18.96 -12.21 33.11
C CYS A 165 -19.36 -12.91 34.45
N TYR A 166 -20.07 -12.18 35.32
CA TYR A 166 -20.70 -12.76 36.48
C TYR A 166 -22.17 -12.33 36.60
N TYR A 167 -23.00 -13.20 37.20
CA TYR A 167 -24.46 -13.09 37.16
C TYR A 167 -25.09 -13.11 38.57
N GLU A 168 -24.24 -13.11 39.64
CA GLU A 168 -24.74 -13.21 41.00
C GLU A 168 -25.02 -11.82 41.56
N ASP A 169 -26.26 -11.61 41.98
CA ASP A 169 -26.65 -10.47 42.80
C ASP A 169 -26.16 -10.63 44.23
N ASP A 170 -25.80 -9.54 44.88
CA ASP A 170 -25.59 -9.53 46.33
C ASP A 170 -26.90 -9.77 47.11
N ALA A 171 -26.84 -9.90 48.45
CA ALA A 171 -28.00 -10.11 49.29
C ALA A 171 -29.01 -8.95 49.25
N CYS A 172 -28.62 -7.80 48.69
CA CYS A 172 -29.48 -6.62 48.52
C CYS A 172 -30.07 -6.50 47.10
N GLY A 173 -29.77 -7.46 46.20
CA GLY A 173 -30.27 -7.47 44.82
C GLY A 173 -29.52 -6.50 43.89
N ASN A 174 -28.28 -6.14 44.25
CA ASN A 174 -27.39 -5.36 43.37
C ASN A 174 -26.36 -6.28 42.73
N CYS A 175 -26.14 -6.13 41.47
CA CYS A 175 -25.13 -6.87 40.72
C CYS A 175 -23.72 -6.59 41.31
N GLY A 176 -23.05 -7.63 41.83
CA GLY A 176 -21.65 -7.59 42.24
C GLY A 176 -21.29 -6.63 43.36
N GLY A 177 -22.26 -6.13 44.11
CA GLY A 177 -22.05 -5.26 45.26
C GLY A 177 -21.83 -6.03 46.56
N ASP A 178 -21.16 -5.41 47.55
CA ASP A 178 -21.17 -5.80 48.97
C ASP A 178 -22.27 -5.00 49.67
N CYS A 179 -23.20 -5.68 50.37
CA CYS A 179 -24.22 -5.03 51.18
C CYS A 179 -23.60 -4.25 52.35
#